data_73699b849adac9aa78acd8333f69f069
#
_entry.id   73699b849adac9aa78acd8333f69f069
#
_cell.length_a   1.000
_cell.length_b   1.000
_cell.length_c   1.000
_cell.angle_alpha   90.00
_cell.angle_beta   90.00
_cell.angle_gamma   90.00
#
_symmetry.space_group_name_H-M   'P 1'
#
loop_
_entity.id
_entity.type
_entity.pdbx_description
1 polymer ?
#
loop_
_entity_poly.entity_id
_entity_poly.type
_entity_poly.pdbx_seq_one_letter_code
_entity_poly.pdbx_strand_id
1 'polypeptide(L)'
;MERMKQLYSILLLLATIACTTPLPDPVLTLEGMDSYSVSADGGTVSVSFSTNRDDWGFEFLENVTWVSGKKAKSSLVLTVEPNEASVSRSARVRIHAPETGSPQASVIVTVTQSAALFVPALSLDCGNELTLSADKQDHRINVLTNMPTWEFEKEGDWLEASASGTVLTLSAPENTNDEDRLARITVYAPSRKVYEMTVSVSITQSGSDITFELENLSETETSNSYIITHNGAFVFKATVRGNGAACEGLNPPAALSPAGAKLVWQTRKGLITSVSLEGQNIRFEAGKGTGNALIAATDAAGNIIWSWHIWKPEADIVELPSESGVKVMNLNLGALTENPNDVSSYGLLYQWGRKDPFPGSPILSDGTIYTKNLEVYDMDGKAVNIGSTSMYNTQNNTLAFSISHPTTCISNNAQYSTCPDWLRPSESNTAFWGNPMGSIKEEGVYVNRGTKTFYDPCPAGWRVADPLTFRHITASGGYTWATGETEGEMHWYDLGGETEFAAQDLNADGWINLLDYRNGWYLFMDRPSQTASYFPATTRYDGQYAMFMGSMVGLWGNYWTNTPSLDENQNDTYRGAAMSFGIKTYTGDWSISASPISNGARADAYAIRCIKD
;
A
#
# COMPACT_ATOMS: atom_id res chain seq x y z
N MET A 1 55.68 49.63 81.37
CA MET A 1 57.14 49.76 81.39
C MET A 1 57.71 49.24 80.05
N GLU A 2 58.26 50.19 79.41
CA GLU A 2 59.45 50.27 78.62
C GLU A 2 59.48 49.51 77.30
N ARG A 3 59.36 50.27 76.25
CA ARG A 3 60.45 50.82 75.37
C ARG A 3 60.93 49.87 74.32
N MET A 4 60.47 50.21 73.13
CA MET A 4 61.37 50.82 72.08
C MET A 4 62.58 49.99 71.64
N LYS A 5 62.57 49.59 70.39
CA LYS A 5 63.53 50.16 69.39
C LYS A 5 63.21 49.71 67.97
N GLN A 6 63.26 50.68 67.06
CA GLN A 6 63.29 50.61 65.63
C GLN A 6 64.56 49.85 65.12
N LEU A 7 64.38 49.16 64.00
CA LEU A 7 65.46 49.17 62.97
C LEU A 7 64.86 48.99 61.60
N TYR A 8 65.17 49.94 60.76
CA TYR A 8 64.80 49.93 59.31
C TYR A 8 65.60 48.85 58.63
N SER A 9 64.93 48.10 57.71
CA SER A 9 65.57 47.37 56.61
C SER A 9 64.75 47.63 55.38
N ILE A 10 65.32 48.40 54.48
CA ILE A 10 64.88 48.63 53.13
C ILE A 10 65.07 47.32 52.36
N LEU A 11 63.94 46.67 52.01
CA LEU A 11 63.98 45.57 51.05
C LEU A 11 63.45 46.09 49.70
N LEU A 12 64.40 46.13 48.76
CA LEU A 12 64.19 46.54 47.38
C LEU A 12 63.29 45.50 46.70
N LEU A 13 62.01 45.83 46.47
CA LEU A 13 61.09 44.99 45.76
C LEU A 13 61.28 45.21 44.25
N LEU A 14 62.06 44.32 43.60
CA LEU A 14 62.09 44.24 42.14
C LEU A 14 60.69 43.77 41.64
N ALA A 15 59.92 44.72 41.20
CA ALA A 15 58.70 44.43 40.41
C ALA A 15 59.14 43.94 39.02
N THR A 16 59.13 42.66 38.81
CA THR A 16 59.19 42.12 37.45
C THR A 16 57.86 42.42 36.76
N ILE A 17 57.87 43.45 35.93
CA ILE A 17 56.79 43.68 34.99
C ILE A 17 56.88 42.53 33.97
N ALA A 18 56.13 41.47 34.19
CA ALA A 18 55.84 40.51 33.17
C ALA A 18 55.07 41.21 32.05
N CYS A 19 55.75 41.53 30.97
CA CYS A 19 55.10 42.03 29.76
C CYS A 19 54.30 40.86 29.20
N THR A 20 53.05 40.70 29.66
CA THR A 20 52.14 39.78 29.04
C THR A 20 51.75 40.42 27.70
N THR A 21 52.22 39.85 26.60
CA THR A 21 51.68 40.14 25.27
C THR A 21 50.18 40.00 25.35
N PRO A 22 49.41 41.02 24.96
CA PRO A 22 47.94 40.90 24.98
C PRO A 22 47.56 39.67 24.16
N LEU A 23 46.75 38.81 24.75
CA LEU A 23 46.20 37.67 24.03
C LEU A 23 45.52 38.21 22.78
N PRO A 24 45.74 37.59 21.61
CA PRO A 24 45.04 37.98 20.38
C PRO A 24 43.53 37.96 20.62
N ASP A 25 42.78 38.74 19.85
CA ASP A 25 41.33 38.77 19.98
C ASP A 25 40.73 37.34 19.92
N PRO A 26 39.68 37.06 20.67
CA PRO A 26 39.02 35.77 20.63
C PRO A 26 38.53 35.47 19.22
N VAL A 27 38.76 34.26 18.77
CA VAL A 27 38.23 33.74 17.50
C VAL A 27 37.53 32.43 17.81
N LEU A 28 36.36 32.27 17.25
CA LEU A 28 35.59 31.00 17.26
C LEU A 28 34.93 30.83 15.91
N THR A 29 35.23 29.69 15.25
CA THR A 29 34.77 29.38 13.90
C THR A 29 34.18 27.98 13.88
N LEU A 30 33.01 27.83 13.32
CA LEU A 30 32.41 26.52 13.10
C LEU A 30 33.18 25.74 12.05
N GLU A 31 33.42 24.45 12.30
CA GLU A 31 33.99 23.49 11.35
C GLU A 31 32.90 22.68 10.62
N GLY A 32 31.70 23.22 10.46
CA GLY A 32 30.57 22.57 9.89
C GLY A 32 29.40 23.52 9.63
N MET A 33 28.20 22.99 9.66
CA MET A 33 26.97 23.76 9.46
C MET A 33 26.60 24.56 10.71
N ASP A 34 25.88 25.65 10.52
CA ASP A 34 25.24 26.45 11.57
C ASP A 34 23.79 26.01 11.85
N SER A 35 23.31 25.00 11.12
CA SER A 35 21.96 24.46 11.24
C SER A 35 21.97 22.94 11.11
N TYR A 36 21.29 22.27 12.03
CA TYR A 36 21.17 20.81 12.09
C TYR A 36 19.72 20.41 12.17
N SER A 37 19.35 19.42 11.36
CA SER A 37 18.04 18.80 11.39
C SER A 37 18.12 17.44 12.09
N VAL A 38 17.19 17.18 12.99
CA VAL A 38 17.09 15.93 13.76
C VAL A 38 15.69 15.36 13.56
N SER A 39 15.60 14.05 13.39
CA SER A 39 14.29 13.38 13.30
C SER A 39 13.48 13.52 14.59
N ALA A 40 12.20 13.21 14.50
CA ALA A 40 11.31 13.17 15.67
C ALA A 40 11.81 12.24 16.77
N ASP A 41 12.44 11.12 16.41
CA ASP A 41 12.96 10.15 17.40
C ASP A 41 14.08 10.69 18.28
N GLY A 42 14.58 11.90 17.97
CA GLY A 42 15.69 12.50 18.68
C GLY A 42 17.03 11.95 18.19
N GLY A 43 18.04 12.14 19.03
CA GLY A 43 19.39 11.68 18.71
C GLY A 43 20.47 12.62 19.22
N THR A 44 21.66 12.52 18.63
CA THR A 44 22.81 13.36 19.01
C THR A 44 23.35 14.12 17.81
N VAL A 45 23.69 15.39 18.05
CA VAL A 45 24.35 16.27 17.09
C VAL A 45 25.70 16.68 17.67
N SER A 46 26.76 16.57 16.90
CA SER A 46 28.08 17.06 17.30
C SER A 46 28.42 18.31 16.49
N VAL A 47 28.53 19.43 17.19
CA VAL A 47 28.91 20.72 16.62
C VAL A 47 30.41 20.93 16.84
N SER A 48 31.19 20.79 15.81
CA SER A 48 32.65 21.00 15.85
C SER A 48 32.99 22.44 15.54
N PHE A 49 33.97 22.97 16.26
CA PHE A 49 34.47 24.34 16.06
C PHE A 49 35.94 24.44 16.46
N SER A 50 36.61 25.44 15.97
CA SER A 50 37.95 25.85 16.38
C SER A 50 37.91 27.18 17.12
N THR A 51 38.77 27.34 18.13
CA THR A 51 38.96 28.59 18.86
C THR A 51 40.41 28.75 19.29
N ASN A 52 40.86 30.01 19.46
CA ASN A 52 42.14 30.36 20.01
C ASN A 52 42.10 30.55 21.53
N ARG A 53 41.10 30.06 22.21
CA ARG A 53 40.92 30.08 23.68
C ARG A 53 40.95 28.65 24.21
N ASP A 54 41.52 28.48 25.40
CA ASP A 54 41.62 27.18 26.07
C ASP A 54 40.28 26.74 26.71
N ASP A 55 39.41 27.72 26.97
CA ASP A 55 38.06 27.50 27.53
C ASP A 55 36.96 28.05 26.60
N TRP A 56 35.79 27.49 26.73
CA TRP A 56 34.60 27.89 25.99
C TRP A 56 33.34 27.55 26.76
N GLY A 57 32.24 28.24 26.46
CA GLY A 57 30.93 28.03 27.04
C GLY A 57 29.87 27.88 25.99
N PHE A 58 28.70 27.49 26.43
CA PHE A 58 27.50 27.52 25.60
C PHE A 58 26.27 27.85 26.46
N GLU A 59 25.28 28.42 25.81
CA GLU A 59 23.96 28.69 26.39
C GLU A 59 22.88 28.50 25.35
N PHE A 60 21.72 28.01 25.77
CA PHE A 60 20.55 28.00 24.94
C PHE A 60 19.90 29.37 24.96
N LEU A 61 19.56 29.91 23.81
CA LEU A 61 18.95 31.22 23.68
C LEU A 61 17.46 31.22 24.03
N GLU A 62 16.84 30.06 24.00
CA GLU A 62 15.49 29.80 24.42
C GLU A 62 15.47 28.89 25.66
N ASN A 63 14.43 29.00 26.47
CA ASN A 63 14.24 28.12 27.63
C ASN A 63 13.64 26.78 27.13
N VAL A 64 14.51 25.86 26.75
CA VAL A 64 14.16 24.56 26.20
C VAL A 64 14.59 23.43 27.14
N THR A 65 13.78 22.37 27.21
CA THR A 65 14.02 21.20 28.04
C THR A 65 14.32 19.94 27.22
N TRP A 66 14.01 19.96 25.94
CA TRP A 66 14.07 18.81 25.04
C TRP A 66 15.43 18.63 24.37
N VAL A 67 16.33 19.56 24.52
CA VAL A 67 17.70 19.48 24.05
C VAL A 67 18.66 19.84 25.18
N SER A 68 19.70 19.06 25.34
CA SER A 68 20.74 19.29 26.33
C SER A 68 22.12 19.28 25.66
N GLY A 69 23.08 19.96 26.26
CA GLY A 69 24.43 20.06 25.72
C GLY A 69 25.49 19.49 26.65
N LYS A 70 26.50 18.85 26.09
CA LYS A 70 27.69 18.37 26.80
C LYS A 70 28.95 18.82 26.08
N LYS A 71 29.85 19.50 26.81
CA LYS A 71 31.14 19.91 26.28
C LYS A 71 32.03 18.71 26.00
N ALA A 72 32.71 18.72 24.85
CA ALA A 72 33.85 17.89 24.54
C ALA A 72 35.06 18.83 24.20
N LYS A 73 36.21 18.30 23.88
CA LYS A 73 37.43 19.12 23.75
C LYS A 73 37.29 20.29 22.76
N SER A 74 36.74 20.02 21.57
CA SER A 74 36.54 21.00 20.49
C SER A 74 35.18 20.83 19.81
N SER A 75 34.21 20.33 20.55
CA SER A 75 32.86 20.17 20.05
C SER A 75 31.83 20.25 21.18
N LEU A 76 30.64 20.68 20.82
CA LEU A 76 29.47 20.61 21.65
C LEU A 76 28.61 19.43 21.18
N VAL A 77 28.40 18.46 22.04
CA VAL A 77 27.49 17.34 21.75
C VAL A 77 26.11 17.70 22.30
N LEU A 78 25.16 17.85 21.43
CA LEU A 78 23.77 18.11 21.76
C LEU A 78 23.00 16.79 21.73
N THR A 79 22.29 16.49 22.81
CA THR A 79 21.38 15.36 22.90
C THR A 79 19.96 15.89 22.79
N VAL A 80 19.24 15.40 21.82
CA VAL A 80 17.87 15.80 21.48
C VAL A 80 16.93 14.67 21.87
N GLU A 81 15.98 14.95 22.74
CA GLU A 81 14.97 13.99 23.17
C GLU A 81 13.88 13.83 22.11
N PRO A 82 13.15 12.70 22.07
CA PRO A 82 12.06 12.50 21.13
C PRO A 82 11.03 13.65 21.15
N ASN A 83 10.53 13.99 19.97
CA ASN A 83 9.44 14.95 19.80
C ASN A 83 8.16 14.18 19.51
N GLU A 84 7.30 14.06 20.50
CA GLU A 84 6.00 13.38 20.35
C GLU A 84 4.89 14.33 19.87
N ALA A 85 5.22 15.61 19.67
CA ALA A 85 4.26 16.57 19.18
C ALA A 85 4.19 16.58 17.65
N SER A 86 3.02 16.87 17.11
CA SER A 86 2.77 17.03 15.67
C SER A 86 3.33 18.34 15.08
N VAL A 87 4.14 19.06 15.82
CA VAL A 87 4.76 20.34 15.40
C VAL A 87 6.26 20.23 15.53
N SER A 88 6.98 20.68 14.51
CA SER A 88 8.43 20.81 14.57
C SER A 88 8.83 21.83 15.62
N ARG A 89 9.99 21.65 16.20
CA ARG A 89 10.52 22.55 17.22
C ARG A 89 11.97 22.89 16.91
N SER A 90 12.40 24.08 17.31
CA SER A 90 13.79 24.52 17.13
C SER A 90 14.34 25.15 18.37
N ALA A 91 15.65 25.04 18.52
CA ALA A 91 16.42 25.70 19.58
C ALA A 91 17.69 26.26 19.00
N ARG A 92 18.08 27.42 19.51
CA ARG A 92 19.37 28.02 19.15
C ARG A 92 20.29 27.94 20.35
N VAL A 93 21.52 27.53 20.10
CA VAL A 93 22.58 27.49 21.07
C VAL A 93 23.69 28.44 20.65
N ARG A 94 24.06 29.34 21.56
CA ARG A 94 25.24 30.16 21.39
C ARG A 94 26.43 29.42 21.97
N ILE A 95 27.49 29.26 21.20
CA ILE A 95 28.80 28.80 21.67
C ILE A 95 29.70 30.03 21.71
N HIS A 96 30.42 30.21 22.81
CA HIS A 96 31.28 31.39 23.00
C HIS A 96 32.63 31.01 23.63
N ALA A 97 33.63 31.73 23.30
CA ALA A 97 34.98 31.56 23.85
C ALA A 97 35.64 32.93 24.07
N PRO A 98 36.27 33.15 25.22
CA PRO A 98 36.34 32.25 26.38
C PRO A 98 35.00 32.01 27.06
N GLU A 99 34.95 31.08 28.01
CA GLU A 99 33.68 30.76 28.74
C GLU A 99 33.22 31.95 29.57
N THR A 100 34.15 32.67 30.19
CA THR A 100 33.87 33.87 30.98
C THR A 100 34.78 35.02 30.55
N GLY A 101 34.36 36.24 30.77
CA GLY A 101 35.13 37.45 30.49
C GLY A 101 34.74 38.15 29.18
N SER A 102 35.46 39.20 28.83
CA SER A 102 35.22 40.03 27.64
C SER A 102 36.56 40.49 27.08
N PRO A 103 36.77 40.52 25.75
CA PRO A 103 35.81 40.20 24.72
C PRO A 103 35.59 38.68 24.53
N GLN A 104 34.45 38.29 23.98
CA GLN A 104 34.14 36.91 23.56
C GLN A 104 33.88 36.88 22.07
N ALA A 105 34.35 35.84 21.40
CA ALA A 105 33.87 35.41 20.08
C ALA A 105 32.70 34.44 20.29
N SER A 106 31.70 34.52 19.47
CA SER A 106 30.56 33.58 19.56
C SER A 106 29.99 33.22 18.19
N VAL A 107 29.40 32.05 18.13
CA VAL A 107 28.62 31.55 16.98
C VAL A 107 27.29 31.04 17.51
N ILE A 108 26.27 31.07 16.66
CA ILE A 108 24.95 30.53 16.96
C ILE A 108 24.70 29.37 16.05
N VAL A 109 24.25 28.27 16.62
CA VAL A 109 23.85 27.07 15.91
C VAL A 109 22.38 26.82 16.19
N THR A 110 21.65 26.46 15.16
CA THR A 110 20.24 26.12 15.23
C THR A 110 20.04 24.62 15.12
N VAL A 111 19.30 24.03 16.03
CA VAL A 111 18.85 22.65 15.95
C VAL A 111 17.36 22.67 15.72
N THR A 112 16.92 22.08 14.61
CA THR A 112 15.52 21.92 14.27
C THR A 112 15.16 20.43 14.35
N GLN A 113 14.14 20.10 15.11
CA GLN A 113 13.64 18.74 15.21
C GLN A 113 12.28 18.64 14.52
N SER A 114 12.15 17.63 13.68
CA SER A 114 10.90 17.33 12.99
C SER A 114 9.77 17.04 13.98
N ALA A 115 8.55 17.29 13.55
CA ALA A 115 7.36 16.81 14.23
C ALA A 115 7.35 15.28 14.33
N ALA A 116 6.72 14.74 15.34
CA ALA A 116 6.33 13.33 15.33
C ALA A 116 5.41 13.07 14.14
N LEU A 117 5.63 11.96 13.49
CA LEU A 117 4.71 11.50 12.47
C LEU A 117 3.39 11.14 13.16
N PHE A 118 2.40 12.00 13.03
CA PHE A 118 1.05 11.63 13.43
C PHE A 118 0.50 10.74 12.31
N VAL A 119 0.43 9.45 12.56
CA VAL A 119 -0.29 8.54 11.70
C VAL A 119 -1.71 8.45 12.25
N PRO A 120 -2.70 9.02 11.56
CA PRO A 120 -4.09 8.87 11.97
C PRO A 120 -4.43 7.40 12.09
N ALA A 121 -5.18 7.03 13.11
CA ALA A 121 -5.65 5.67 13.32
C ALA A 121 -7.13 5.68 13.66
N LEU A 122 -7.88 4.88 12.94
CA LEU A 122 -9.29 4.66 13.19
C LEU A 122 -9.63 3.21 12.85
N SER A 123 -10.21 2.50 13.81
CA SER A 123 -10.71 1.14 13.61
C SER A 123 -11.87 0.85 14.56
N LEU A 124 -12.60 -0.21 14.27
CA LEU A 124 -13.66 -0.72 15.12
C LEU A 124 -13.24 -2.08 15.68
N ASP A 125 -13.56 -2.37 16.93
CA ASP A 125 -13.21 -3.65 17.56
C ASP A 125 -13.99 -4.85 16.98
N CYS A 126 -15.12 -4.60 16.33
CA CYS A 126 -15.87 -5.61 15.59
C CYS A 126 -15.34 -5.85 14.15
N GLY A 127 -14.36 -5.04 13.69
CA GLY A 127 -13.95 -5.04 12.29
C GLY A 127 -14.97 -4.29 11.41
N ASN A 128 -15.06 -4.70 10.15
CA ASN A 128 -15.91 -4.07 9.14
C ASN A 128 -17.25 -4.79 8.92
N GLU A 129 -17.53 -5.83 9.68
CA GLU A 129 -18.77 -6.60 9.59
C GLU A 129 -19.27 -7.01 10.96
N LEU A 130 -20.57 -6.90 11.15
CA LEU A 130 -21.27 -7.31 12.35
C LEU A 130 -22.55 -8.06 11.99
N THR A 131 -22.70 -9.27 12.52
CA THR A 131 -23.93 -10.03 12.37
C THR A 131 -24.68 -10.06 13.69
N LEU A 132 -25.94 -9.70 13.64
CA LEU A 132 -26.89 -9.73 14.75
C LEU A 132 -27.88 -10.86 14.51
N SER A 133 -28.34 -11.52 15.59
CA SER A 133 -29.47 -12.45 15.48
C SER A 133 -30.76 -11.72 15.10
N ALA A 134 -31.79 -12.47 14.72
CA ALA A 134 -33.11 -11.91 14.46
C ALA A 134 -33.75 -11.24 15.68
N ASP A 135 -33.35 -11.64 16.89
CA ASP A 135 -33.88 -11.13 18.15
C ASP A 135 -33.55 -9.65 18.36
N LYS A 136 -34.40 -8.98 19.14
CA LYS A 136 -34.09 -7.63 19.63
C LYS A 136 -32.84 -7.66 20.51
N GLN A 137 -31.88 -6.80 20.20
CA GLN A 137 -30.62 -6.74 20.95
C GLN A 137 -29.95 -5.39 20.87
N ASP A 138 -29.13 -5.09 21.88
CA ASP A 138 -28.20 -3.97 21.86
C ASP A 138 -26.78 -4.51 21.69
N HIS A 139 -25.99 -3.86 20.85
CA HIS A 139 -24.60 -4.20 20.59
C HIS A 139 -23.69 -2.99 20.79
N ARG A 140 -22.52 -3.17 21.38
CA ARG A 140 -21.55 -2.11 21.62
C ARG A 140 -20.32 -2.34 20.76
N ILE A 141 -19.88 -1.29 20.09
CA ILE A 141 -18.68 -1.25 19.27
C ILE A 141 -17.75 -0.22 19.89
N ASN A 142 -16.50 -0.59 20.15
CA ASN A 142 -15.49 0.36 20.57
C ASN A 142 -14.82 0.98 19.34
N VAL A 143 -14.87 2.30 19.26
CA VAL A 143 -14.18 3.08 18.25
C VAL A 143 -12.77 3.35 18.76
N LEU A 144 -11.80 2.77 18.10
CA LEU A 144 -10.37 2.85 18.43
C LEU A 144 -9.73 3.89 17.52
N THR A 145 -9.44 5.08 18.07
CA THR A 145 -8.83 6.16 17.30
C THR A 145 -7.85 6.95 18.16
N ASN A 146 -6.81 7.49 17.53
CA ASN A 146 -5.90 8.47 18.14
C ASN A 146 -6.28 9.92 17.79
N MET A 147 -7.37 10.10 17.04
CA MET A 147 -7.91 11.41 16.70
C MET A 147 -8.67 12.02 17.89
N PRO A 148 -8.73 13.37 18.01
CA PRO A 148 -9.33 14.05 19.17
C PRO A 148 -10.85 13.83 19.28
N THR A 149 -11.52 13.58 18.16
CA THR A 149 -12.98 13.39 18.07
C THR A 149 -13.31 12.41 16.97
N TRP A 150 -14.52 11.93 16.98
CA TRP A 150 -15.09 11.13 15.89
C TRP A 150 -16.60 11.37 15.81
N GLU A 151 -17.15 11.17 14.65
CA GLU A 151 -18.59 11.23 14.35
C GLU A 151 -18.99 9.99 13.55
N PHE A 152 -20.27 9.73 13.44
CA PHE A 152 -20.73 8.62 12.62
C PHE A 152 -21.95 9.01 11.79
N GLU A 153 -22.18 8.25 10.75
CA GLU A 153 -23.37 8.27 9.91
C GLU A 153 -23.97 6.88 9.87
N LYS A 154 -25.30 6.82 9.85
CA LYS A 154 -26.05 5.57 9.84
C LYS A 154 -26.89 5.49 8.58
N GLU A 155 -26.79 4.37 7.89
CA GLU A 155 -27.70 3.95 6.83
C GLU A 155 -28.51 2.75 7.32
N GLY A 156 -29.77 2.69 6.97
CA GLY A 156 -30.70 1.66 7.44
C GLY A 156 -31.65 2.16 8.53
N ASP A 157 -32.94 2.30 8.17
CA ASP A 157 -33.95 2.90 9.04
C ASP A 157 -34.33 2.03 10.24
N TRP A 158 -34.09 0.73 10.16
CA TRP A 158 -34.42 -0.23 11.20
C TRP A 158 -33.46 -0.23 12.39
N LEU A 159 -32.24 0.28 12.21
CA LEU A 159 -31.20 0.29 13.25
C LEU A 159 -31.16 1.65 13.94
N GLU A 160 -31.12 1.68 15.25
CA GLU A 160 -30.81 2.86 16.02
C GLU A 160 -29.35 2.84 16.47
N ALA A 161 -28.68 4.00 16.47
CA ALA A 161 -27.31 4.14 16.89
C ALA A 161 -27.09 5.38 17.74
N SER A 162 -26.25 5.27 18.76
CA SER A 162 -25.86 6.37 19.64
C SER A 162 -24.40 6.26 20.06
N ALA A 163 -23.74 7.42 20.22
CA ALA A 163 -22.34 7.51 20.62
C ALA A 163 -22.20 8.06 22.04
N SER A 164 -21.30 7.46 22.81
CA SER A 164 -20.90 7.97 24.13
C SER A 164 -19.42 7.68 24.41
N GLY A 165 -18.60 8.73 24.45
CA GLY A 165 -17.15 8.59 24.60
C GLY A 165 -16.55 7.85 23.40
N THR A 166 -15.91 6.71 23.63
CA THR A 166 -15.35 5.85 22.60
C THR A 166 -16.29 4.69 22.21
N VAL A 167 -17.54 4.68 22.67
CA VAL A 167 -18.47 3.58 22.43
C VAL A 167 -19.59 4.02 21.53
N LEU A 168 -19.79 3.28 20.45
CA LEU A 168 -20.96 3.31 19.60
C LEU A 168 -21.90 2.18 20.04
N THR A 169 -23.12 2.53 20.45
CA THR A 169 -24.15 1.55 20.82
C THR A 169 -25.17 1.44 19.70
N LEU A 170 -25.39 0.24 19.23
CA LEU A 170 -26.40 -0.11 18.25
C LEU A 170 -27.57 -0.77 18.96
N SER A 171 -28.79 -0.34 18.65
CA SER A 171 -30.04 -0.97 19.13
C SER A 171 -30.82 -1.50 17.95
N ALA A 172 -30.87 -2.81 17.85
CA ALA A 172 -31.57 -3.52 16.79
C ALA A 172 -32.90 -4.08 17.32
N PRO A 173 -34.07 -3.66 16.79
CA PRO A 173 -35.33 -4.31 17.11
C PRO A 173 -35.34 -5.72 16.49
N GLU A 174 -36.28 -6.55 16.93
CA GLU A 174 -36.51 -7.87 16.34
C GLU A 174 -36.77 -7.78 14.82
N ASN A 175 -36.12 -8.66 14.06
CA ASN A 175 -36.40 -8.85 12.64
C ASN A 175 -37.39 -10.00 12.48
N THR A 176 -38.64 -9.65 12.26
CA THR A 176 -39.72 -10.63 12.10
C THR A 176 -39.88 -11.15 10.67
N ASN A 177 -39.10 -10.63 9.73
CA ASN A 177 -39.10 -11.10 8.34
C ASN A 177 -38.16 -12.31 8.20
N ASP A 178 -38.40 -13.13 7.21
CA ASP A 178 -37.57 -14.27 6.84
C ASP A 178 -36.28 -13.85 6.11
N GLU A 179 -36.20 -12.59 5.63
CA GLU A 179 -35.02 -12.03 4.97
C GLU A 179 -34.09 -11.30 5.95
N ASP A 180 -32.79 -11.43 5.70
CA ASP A 180 -31.77 -10.61 6.38
C ASP A 180 -31.99 -9.14 6.02
N ARG A 181 -31.78 -8.24 6.99
CA ARG A 181 -31.77 -6.81 6.73
C ARG A 181 -30.42 -6.19 7.00
N LEU A 182 -30.09 -5.23 6.18
CA LEU A 182 -28.78 -4.60 6.17
C LEU A 182 -28.85 -3.18 6.72
N ALA A 183 -27.81 -2.77 7.41
CA ALA A 183 -27.52 -1.39 7.77
C ALA A 183 -26.01 -1.16 7.69
N ARG A 184 -25.62 0.09 7.62
CA ARG A 184 -24.21 0.48 7.59
C ARG A 184 -23.98 1.61 8.58
N ILE A 185 -22.89 1.55 9.28
CA ILE A 185 -22.36 2.66 10.05
C ILE A 185 -21.02 3.06 9.43
N THR A 186 -20.88 4.35 9.15
CA THR A 186 -19.60 4.93 8.74
C THR A 186 -19.14 5.88 9.84
N VAL A 187 -17.95 5.64 10.35
CA VAL A 187 -17.31 6.45 11.39
C VAL A 187 -16.26 7.32 10.74
N TYR A 188 -16.26 8.59 11.06
CA TYR A 188 -15.38 9.62 10.54
C TYR A 188 -14.54 10.19 11.68
N ALA A 189 -13.26 10.35 11.48
CA ALA A 189 -12.38 11.00 12.44
C ALA A 189 -11.54 12.07 11.74
N PRO A 190 -11.45 13.31 12.27
CA PRO A 190 -12.10 13.78 13.49
C PRO A 190 -13.60 14.10 13.36
N SER A 191 -14.15 14.33 12.15
CA SER A 191 -15.58 14.64 11.96
C SER A 191 -16.06 14.36 10.54
N ARG A 192 -17.37 14.36 10.30
CA ARG A 192 -17.99 14.18 8.97
C ARG A 192 -17.69 15.29 7.97
N LYS A 193 -17.31 16.48 8.44
CA LYS A 193 -17.03 17.64 7.58
C LYS A 193 -15.57 17.76 7.20
N VAL A 194 -14.70 17.32 8.09
CA VAL A 194 -13.25 17.32 7.92
C VAL A 194 -12.79 15.98 8.47
N TYR A 195 -12.78 14.96 7.64
CA TYR A 195 -12.30 13.65 8.04
C TYR A 195 -10.97 13.34 7.38
N GLU A 196 -10.09 12.78 8.16
CA GLU A 196 -8.80 12.27 7.71
C GLU A 196 -8.86 10.76 7.55
N MET A 197 -9.74 10.13 8.32
CA MET A 197 -9.98 8.71 8.28
C MET A 197 -11.46 8.38 8.34
N THR A 198 -11.83 7.33 7.64
CA THR A 198 -13.16 6.73 7.76
C THR A 198 -13.02 5.22 7.90
N VAL A 199 -13.94 4.62 8.62
CA VAL A 199 -14.12 3.17 8.70
C VAL A 199 -15.61 2.87 8.69
N SER A 200 -15.99 1.83 7.96
CA SER A 200 -17.38 1.42 7.92
C SER A 200 -17.54 0.01 8.47
N VAL A 201 -18.67 -0.23 9.10
CA VAL A 201 -19.13 -1.56 9.48
C VAL A 201 -20.47 -1.85 8.82
N SER A 202 -20.53 -2.96 8.09
CA SER A 202 -21.75 -3.50 7.55
C SER A 202 -22.45 -4.33 8.62
N ILE A 203 -23.70 -4.03 8.90
CA ILE A 203 -24.49 -4.70 9.94
C ILE A 203 -25.58 -5.52 9.26
N THR A 204 -25.53 -6.81 9.46
CA THR A 204 -26.55 -7.74 8.99
C THR A 204 -27.34 -8.24 10.19
N GLN A 205 -28.66 -8.06 10.21
CA GLN A 205 -29.52 -8.76 11.15
C GLN A 205 -30.24 -9.89 10.44
N SER A 206 -30.06 -11.11 10.97
CA SER A 206 -30.66 -12.31 10.38
C SER A 206 -32.17 -12.22 10.35
N GLY A 207 -32.77 -12.78 9.30
CA GLY A 207 -34.19 -13.17 9.32
C GLY A 207 -34.42 -14.46 10.12
N SER A 208 -35.68 -14.82 10.31
CA SER A 208 -36.05 -16.01 11.07
C SER A 208 -35.77 -17.31 10.32
N ASP A 209 -35.98 -17.34 9.01
CA ASP A 209 -35.64 -18.48 8.13
C ASP A 209 -35.07 -17.96 6.81
N ILE A 210 -33.78 -18.30 6.50
CA ILE A 210 -33.15 -17.90 5.25
C ILE A 210 -33.32 -19.01 4.22
N THR A 211 -34.14 -18.76 3.22
CA THR A 211 -34.18 -19.56 1.99
C THR A 211 -33.25 -18.93 0.95
N PHE A 212 -32.15 -19.63 0.65
CA PHE A 212 -31.24 -19.18 -0.40
C PHE A 212 -31.81 -19.49 -1.78
N GLU A 213 -32.08 -18.48 -2.59
CA GLU A 213 -32.36 -18.66 -4.01
C GLU A 213 -31.06 -19.04 -4.74
N LEU A 214 -31.16 -19.97 -5.70
CA LEU A 214 -30.02 -20.42 -6.48
C LEU A 214 -29.77 -19.43 -7.62
N GLU A 215 -28.64 -18.74 -7.60
CA GLU A 215 -28.22 -17.83 -8.66
C GLU A 215 -27.21 -18.48 -9.61
N ASN A 216 -27.42 -18.35 -10.92
CA ASN A 216 -26.50 -18.84 -11.94
C ASN A 216 -25.56 -17.75 -12.43
N LEU A 217 -24.33 -17.75 -11.91
CA LEU A 217 -23.30 -16.77 -12.22
C LEU A 217 -22.74 -16.87 -13.65
N SER A 218 -23.03 -17.95 -14.35
CA SER A 218 -22.57 -18.21 -15.72
C SER A 218 -23.70 -18.25 -16.74
N GLU A 219 -24.83 -17.65 -16.44
CA GLU A 219 -26.01 -17.67 -17.31
C GLU A 219 -25.74 -16.97 -18.65
N THR A 220 -25.11 -15.81 -18.59
CA THR A 220 -24.79 -15.00 -19.78
C THR A 220 -23.40 -15.26 -20.31
N GLU A 221 -22.41 -15.36 -19.42
CA GLU A 221 -21.00 -15.50 -19.76
C GLU A 221 -20.23 -16.27 -18.68
N THR A 222 -19.28 -17.10 -19.08
CA THR A 222 -18.34 -17.74 -18.16
C THR A 222 -17.06 -16.90 -18.00
N SER A 223 -16.41 -17.01 -16.83
CA SER A 223 -15.22 -16.22 -16.50
C SER A 223 -14.32 -16.98 -15.52
N ASN A 224 -13.12 -16.47 -15.24
CA ASN A 224 -12.26 -16.99 -14.17
C ASN A 224 -12.58 -16.35 -12.79
N SER A 225 -13.33 -15.25 -12.77
CA SER A 225 -13.79 -14.63 -11.55
C SER A 225 -15.29 -14.38 -11.62
N TYR A 226 -15.97 -14.58 -10.50
CA TYR A 226 -17.38 -14.28 -10.32
C TYR A 226 -17.56 -13.32 -9.14
N ILE A 227 -18.30 -12.24 -9.36
CA ILE A 227 -18.68 -11.29 -8.32
C ILE A 227 -20.01 -11.74 -7.74
N ILE A 228 -20.09 -11.78 -6.40
CA ILE A 228 -21.33 -12.02 -5.65
C ILE A 228 -21.53 -10.88 -4.66
N THR A 229 -22.77 -10.44 -4.49
CA THR A 229 -23.11 -9.25 -3.69
C THR A 229 -23.91 -9.57 -2.43
N HIS A 230 -24.38 -10.81 -2.29
CA HIS A 230 -25.22 -11.24 -1.16
C HIS A 230 -24.83 -12.62 -0.64
N ASN A 231 -25.42 -13.03 0.46
CA ASN A 231 -25.38 -14.42 0.93
C ASN A 231 -26.29 -15.27 0.04
N GLY A 232 -25.99 -16.53 -0.12
CA GLY A 232 -26.91 -17.38 -0.89
C GLY A 232 -26.26 -18.57 -1.53
N ALA A 233 -27.05 -19.29 -2.31
CA ALA A 233 -26.60 -20.41 -3.10
C ALA A 233 -26.32 -19.95 -4.55
N PHE A 234 -25.17 -20.32 -5.05
CA PHE A 234 -24.69 -19.94 -6.37
C PHE A 234 -24.28 -21.16 -7.17
N VAL A 235 -24.41 -21.05 -8.49
CA VAL A 235 -23.97 -22.09 -9.41
C VAL A 235 -23.26 -21.48 -10.61
N PHE A 236 -22.22 -22.15 -11.11
CA PHE A 236 -21.58 -21.77 -12.36
C PHE A 236 -21.07 -22.99 -13.11
N LYS A 237 -20.91 -22.85 -14.43
CA LYS A 237 -20.47 -23.93 -15.33
C LYS A 237 -19.00 -24.28 -15.09
N ALA A 238 -18.75 -25.55 -14.74
CA ALA A 238 -17.42 -26.07 -14.43
C ALA A 238 -16.71 -26.74 -15.62
N THR A 239 -17.34 -26.77 -16.78
CA THR A 239 -16.80 -27.43 -17.99
C THR A 239 -16.07 -26.48 -18.94
N VAL A 240 -16.13 -25.17 -18.66
CA VAL A 240 -15.52 -24.13 -19.50
C VAL A 240 -14.36 -23.48 -18.75
N ARG A 241 -13.24 -23.31 -19.42
CA ARG A 241 -12.07 -22.57 -18.90
C ARG A 241 -12.26 -21.08 -19.16
N GLY A 242 -12.31 -20.27 -18.11
CA GLY A 242 -12.54 -18.83 -18.21
C GLY A 242 -13.76 -18.51 -19.06
N ASN A 243 -13.62 -17.61 -20.05
CA ASN A 243 -14.67 -17.28 -21.00
C ASN A 243 -14.74 -18.23 -22.23
N GLY A 244 -13.90 -19.27 -22.28
CA GLY A 244 -13.83 -20.20 -23.40
C GLY A 244 -13.20 -19.63 -24.68
N ALA A 245 -12.79 -18.38 -24.70
CA ALA A 245 -12.25 -17.70 -25.87
C ALA A 245 -10.73 -17.81 -25.95
N ALA A 246 -10.22 -17.79 -27.17
CA ALA A 246 -8.80 -17.69 -27.50
C ALA A 246 -8.57 -16.52 -28.46
N CYS A 247 -7.32 -16.11 -28.61
CA CYS A 247 -6.90 -15.12 -29.60
C CYS A 247 -5.79 -15.71 -30.48
N GLU A 248 -5.30 -14.93 -31.43
CA GLU A 248 -4.14 -15.33 -32.25
C GLU A 248 -2.95 -15.71 -31.34
N GLY A 249 -2.29 -16.80 -31.64
CA GLY A 249 -1.19 -17.35 -30.85
C GLY A 249 -1.61 -18.20 -29.63
N LEU A 250 -2.90 -18.32 -29.36
CA LEU A 250 -3.43 -19.12 -28.27
C LEU A 250 -4.44 -20.13 -28.80
N ASN A 251 -4.16 -21.43 -28.60
CA ASN A 251 -5.08 -22.49 -29.02
C ASN A 251 -6.38 -22.42 -28.20
N PRO A 252 -7.55 -22.68 -28.84
CA PRO A 252 -8.80 -22.80 -28.13
C PRO A 252 -8.73 -23.81 -26.98
N PRO A 253 -9.32 -23.50 -25.81
CA PRO A 253 -9.26 -24.38 -24.65
C PRO A 253 -10.10 -25.65 -24.88
N ALA A 254 -9.57 -26.80 -24.47
CA ALA A 254 -10.37 -28.02 -24.36
C ALA A 254 -11.39 -27.85 -23.20
N ALA A 255 -12.56 -28.45 -23.37
CA ALA A 255 -13.54 -28.51 -22.28
C ALA A 255 -12.97 -29.27 -21.07
N LEU A 256 -13.41 -28.90 -19.89
CA LEU A 256 -13.08 -29.60 -18.65
C LEU A 256 -14.03 -30.77 -18.43
N SER A 257 -13.52 -31.83 -17.79
CA SER A 257 -14.30 -32.98 -17.34
C SER A 257 -14.15 -33.14 -15.82
N PRO A 258 -14.83 -32.31 -15.03
CA PRO A 258 -14.73 -32.36 -13.59
C PRO A 258 -15.33 -33.68 -13.04
N ALA A 259 -14.68 -34.23 -12.01
CA ALA A 259 -15.18 -35.35 -11.23
C ALA A 259 -15.49 -34.94 -9.76
N GLY A 260 -15.07 -33.76 -9.35
CA GLY A 260 -15.33 -33.17 -8.05
C GLY A 260 -15.10 -31.66 -8.03
N ALA A 261 -15.45 -31.05 -6.92
CA ALA A 261 -15.19 -29.64 -6.63
C ALA A 261 -14.73 -29.46 -5.19
N LYS A 262 -13.93 -28.43 -4.92
CA LYS A 262 -13.49 -28.09 -3.56
C LYS A 262 -13.19 -26.61 -3.40
N LEU A 263 -13.33 -26.10 -2.18
CA LEU A 263 -12.73 -24.85 -1.77
C LEU A 263 -11.20 -25.05 -1.69
N VAL A 264 -10.44 -24.18 -2.33
CA VAL A 264 -8.98 -24.15 -2.25
C VAL A 264 -8.55 -23.26 -1.07
N TRP A 265 -9.10 -22.06 -1.01
CA TRP A 265 -8.92 -21.14 0.11
C TRP A 265 -10.01 -20.06 0.14
N GLN A 266 -10.15 -19.40 1.29
CA GLN A 266 -10.97 -18.22 1.49
C GLN A 266 -10.26 -17.23 2.43
N THR A 267 -10.42 -15.93 2.23
CA THR A 267 -9.79 -14.88 3.05
C THR A 267 -10.47 -14.70 4.40
N ARG A 268 -11.68 -15.21 4.56
CA ARG A 268 -12.47 -15.17 5.78
C ARG A 268 -13.12 -16.52 6.03
N LYS A 269 -13.06 -17.01 7.27
CA LYS A 269 -13.72 -18.27 7.66
C LYS A 269 -15.22 -18.16 7.50
N GLY A 270 -15.83 -19.12 6.81
CA GLY A 270 -17.27 -19.16 6.58
C GLY A 270 -17.76 -18.21 5.47
N LEU A 271 -16.86 -17.62 4.68
CA LEU A 271 -17.26 -16.90 3.45
C LEU A 271 -17.91 -17.86 2.45
N ILE A 272 -17.32 -19.04 2.28
CA ILE A 272 -17.90 -20.16 1.55
C ILE A 272 -18.18 -21.27 2.56
N THR A 273 -19.42 -21.70 2.63
CA THR A 273 -19.90 -22.67 3.61
C THR A 273 -20.13 -24.07 3.04
N SER A 274 -20.28 -24.17 1.72
CA SER A 274 -20.37 -25.45 1.02
C SER A 274 -19.86 -25.33 -0.44
N VAL A 275 -19.31 -26.42 -0.98
CA VAL A 275 -18.92 -26.54 -2.39
C VAL A 275 -19.20 -27.96 -2.84
N SER A 276 -19.93 -28.12 -3.96
CA SER A 276 -20.23 -29.42 -4.58
C SER A 276 -20.16 -29.34 -6.10
N LEU A 277 -19.94 -30.49 -6.74
CA LEU A 277 -20.13 -30.63 -8.17
C LEU A 277 -21.52 -31.24 -8.43
N GLU A 278 -22.37 -30.51 -9.16
CA GLU A 278 -23.71 -30.94 -9.54
C GLU A 278 -23.81 -31.03 -11.08
N GLY A 279 -23.68 -32.23 -11.60
CA GLY A 279 -23.62 -32.46 -13.04
C GLY A 279 -22.41 -31.78 -13.69
N GLN A 280 -22.61 -30.73 -14.46
CA GLN A 280 -21.56 -29.96 -15.14
C GLN A 280 -21.26 -28.64 -14.44
N ASN A 281 -21.87 -28.36 -13.32
CA ASN A 281 -21.76 -27.11 -12.62
C ASN A 281 -21.14 -27.31 -11.24
N ILE A 282 -20.43 -26.31 -10.77
CA ILE A 282 -20.07 -26.19 -9.36
C ILE A 282 -21.18 -25.37 -8.68
N ARG A 283 -21.76 -25.92 -7.62
CA ARG A 283 -22.62 -25.23 -6.69
C ARG A 283 -21.85 -24.89 -5.43
N PHE A 284 -22.05 -23.71 -4.91
CA PHE A 284 -21.51 -23.30 -3.61
C PHE A 284 -22.50 -22.42 -2.84
N GLU A 285 -22.32 -22.35 -1.55
CA GLU A 285 -23.08 -21.45 -0.69
C GLU A 285 -22.12 -20.41 -0.09
N ALA A 286 -22.49 -19.14 -0.23
CA ALA A 286 -21.79 -18.03 0.37
C ALA A 286 -22.45 -17.62 1.68
N GLY A 287 -21.68 -17.63 2.74
CA GLY A 287 -22.06 -17.15 4.06
C GLY A 287 -21.99 -15.63 4.17
N LYS A 288 -22.21 -15.16 5.40
CA LYS A 288 -22.20 -13.73 5.72
C LYS A 288 -20.81 -13.14 5.60
N GLY A 289 -20.76 -11.85 5.23
CA GLY A 289 -19.56 -11.05 5.13
C GLY A 289 -18.92 -11.00 3.74
N THR A 290 -17.89 -10.20 3.61
CA THR A 290 -17.16 -9.91 2.37
C THR A 290 -15.80 -10.62 2.34
N GLY A 291 -15.24 -10.81 1.17
CA GLY A 291 -13.95 -11.48 1.03
C GLY A 291 -13.71 -12.07 -0.35
N ASN A 292 -12.66 -12.87 -0.42
CA ASN A 292 -12.25 -13.58 -1.63
C ASN A 292 -12.13 -15.07 -1.34
N ALA A 293 -12.48 -15.90 -2.31
CA ALA A 293 -12.30 -17.34 -2.23
C ALA A 293 -11.84 -17.91 -3.57
N LEU A 294 -11.17 -19.04 -3.54
CA LEU A 294 -10.78 -19.81 -4.73
C LEU A 294 -11.44 -21.17 -4.66
N ILE A 295 -12.29 -21.46 -5.62
CA ILE A 295 -12.97 -22.76 -5.78
C ILE A 295 -12.34 -23.49 -6.97
N ALA A 296 -12.18 -24.80 -6.88
CA ALA A 296 -11.58 -25.59 -7.94
C ALA A 296 -12.43 -26.80 -8.32
N ALA A 297 -12.40 -27.13 -9.61
CA ALA A 297 -12.78 -28.45 -10.12
C ALA A 297 -11.61 -29.42 -10.02
N THR A 298 -11.92 -30.68 -9.72
CA THR A 298 -10.92 -31.74 -9.61
C THR A 298 -11.22 -32.90 -10.56
N ASP A 299 -10.18 -33.64 -10.91
CA ASP A 299 -10.31 -34.94 -11.56
C ASP A 299 -10.72 -36.04 -10.56
N ALA A 300 -10.88 -37.27 -11.02
CA ALA A 300 -11.25 -38.40 -10.17
C ALA A 300 -10.17 -38.78 -9.11
N ALA A 301 -8.94 -38.32 -9.30
CA ALA A 301 -7.86 -38.50 -8.31
C ALA A 301 -7.78 -37.35 -7.30
N GLY A 302 -8.64 -36.32 -7.42
CA GLY A 302 -8.66 -35.14 -6.57
C GLY A 302 -7.68 -34.04 -6.96
N ASN A 303 -6.97 -34.17 -8.11
CA ASN A 303 -6.09 -33.13 -8.61
C ASN A 303 -6.90 -31.98 -9.19
N ILE A 304 -6.46 -30.74 -8.96
CA ILE A 304 -7.10 -29.55 -9.51
C ILE A 304 -6.87 -29.51 -11.03
N ILE A 305 -7.96 -29.39 -11.79
CA ILE A 305 -7.94 -29.25 -13.25
C ILE A 305 -8.27 -27.83 -13.72
N TRP A 306 -8.90 -27.02 -12.89
CA TRP A 306 -9.14 -25.59 -13.04
C TRP A 306 -9.64 -24.98 -11.75
N SER A 307 -9.51 -23.66 -11.59
CA SER A 307 -9.95 -22.90 -10.43
C SER A 307 -10.57 -21.56 -10.84
N TRP A 308 -11.48 -21.09 -10.01
CA TRP A 308 -12.22 -19.84 -10.20
C TRP A 308 -12.16 -19.00 -8.92
N HIS A 309 -11.99 -17.71 -9.09
CA HIS A 309 -12.02 -16.73 -8.02
C HIS A 309 -13.48 -16.32 -7.75
N ILE A 310 -13.92 -16.41 -6.51
CA ILE A 310 -15.19 -15.87 -6.03
C ILE A 310 -14.86 -14.60 -5.25
N TRP A 311 -15.44 -13.50 -5.67
CA TRP A 311 -15.19 -12.18 -5.14
C TRP A 311 -16.47 -11.59 -4.59
N LYS A 312 -16.51 -11.35 -3.28
CA LYS A 312 -17.61 -10.72 -2.57
C LYS A 312 -17.14 -9.39 -1.98
N PRO A 313 -17.15 -8.29 -2.77
CA PRO A 313 -16.77 -6.97 -2.29
C PRO A 313 -17.82 -6.38 -1.35
N GLU A 314 -17.42 -5.42 -0.53
CA GLU A 314 -18.31 -4.56 0.24
C GLU A 314 -18.79 -3.39 -0.63
N ALA A 315 -17.86 -2.80 -1.39
CA ALA A 315 -18.17 -1.69 -2.28
C ALA A 315 -18.75 -2.17 -3.62
N ASP A 316 -19.63 -1.37 -4.18
CA ASP A 316 -20.18 -1.60 -5.51
C ASP A 316 -19.09 -1.50 -6.58
N ILE A 317 -19.19 -2.34 -7.61
CA ILE A 317 -18.34 -2.27 -8.79
C ILE A 317 -18.87 -1.19 -9.73
N VAL A 318 -18.10 -0.13 -9.90
CA VAL A 318 -18.47 1.04 -10.70
C VAL A 318 -17.60 1.15 -11.94
N GLU A 319 -18.20 1.56 -13.06
CA GLU A 319 -17.53 1.86 -14.32
C GLU A 319 -17.09 3.32 -14.33
N LEU A 320 -15.80 3.58 -14.20
CA LEU A 320 -15.23 4.92 -14.27
C LEU A 320 -14.87 5.27 -15.73
N PRO A 321 -15.19 6.46 -16.22
CA PRO A 321 -14.70 6.92 -17.51
C PRO A 321 -13.18 7.07 -17.48
N SER A 322 -12.53 6.96 -18.65
CA SER A 322 -11.11 7.27 -18.80
C SER A 322 -10.83 8.02 -20.09
N GLU A 323 -9.78 8.82 -20.10
CA GLU A 323 -9.33 9.54 -21.31
C GLU A 323 -8.92 8.58 -22.44
N SER A 324 -8.61 7.33 -22.12
CA SER A 324 -8.32 6.30 -23.11
C SER A 324 -9.57 5.81 -23.85
N GLY A 325 -10.76 6.26 -23.46
CA GLY A 325 -12.05 5.90 -24.07
C GLY A 325 -12.62 4.56 -23.62
N VAL A 326 -11.97 3.86 -22.68
CA VAL A 326 -12.52 2.65 -22.04
C VAL A 326 -13.03 2.97 -20.65
N LYS A 327 -13.95 2.16 -20.16
CA LYS A 327 -14.39 2.21 -18.76
C LYS A 327 -13.42 1.41 -17.90
N VAL A 328 -13.04 1.94 -16.76
CA VAL A 328 -12.13 1.32 -15.80
C VAL A 328 -12.91 0.96 -14.54
N MET A 329 -12.63 -0.19 -13.99
CA MET A 329 -13.22 -0.62 -12.73
C MET A 329 -12.68 0.25 -11.58
N ASN A 330 -13.53 0.66 -10.65
CA ASN A 330 -13.13 1.46 -9.50
C ASN A 330 -12.21 0.71 -8.52
N LEU A 331 -12.33 -0.62 -8.42
CA LEU A 331 -11.58 -1.48 -7.51
C LEU A 331 -10.46 -2.25 -8.23
N ASN A 332 -9.40 -2.58 -7.50
CA ASN A 332 -8.49 -3.64 -7.91
C ASN A 332 -9.22 -4.99 -7.86
N LEU A 333 -8.83 -5.92 -8.74
CA LEU A 333 -9.40 -7.26 -8.73
C LEU A 333 -9.16 -7.94 -7.38
N GLY A 334 -10.27 -8.26 -6.70
CA GLY A 334 -10.26 -8.83 -5.34
C GLY A 334 -10.23 -7.82 -4.20
N ALA A 335 -10.24 -6.52 -4.46
CA ALA A 335 -10.41 -5.52 -3.40
C ALA A 335 -11.85 -5.51 -2.86
N LEU A 336 -12.01 -5.21 -1.58
CA LEU A 336 -13.34 -5.22 -0.96
C LEU A 336 -13.92 -3.82 -0.80
N THR A 337 -13.08 -2.79 -0.77
CA THR A 337 -13.46 -1.39 -0.56
C THR A 337 -12.57 -0.45 -1.35
N GLU A 338 -13.02 0.79 -1.54
CA GLU A 338 -12.23 1.90 -2.08
C GLU A 338 -11.50 2.69 -0.99
N ASN A 339 -11.73 2.38 0.28
CA ASN A 339 -11.18 3.13 1.40
C ASN A 339 -9.64 3.02 1.44
N PRO A 340 -8.89 4.12 1.25
CA PRO A 340 -7.43 4.10 1.26
C PRO A 340 -6.83 3.72 2.62
N ASN A 341 -7.61 3.83 3.69
CA ASN A 341 -7.20 3.51 5.04
C ASN A 341 -7.58 2.09 5.48
N ASP A 342 -8.04 1.28 4.54
CA ASP A 342 -8.39 -0.12 4.77
C ASP A 342 -7.55 -1.02 3.87
N VAL A 343 -6.85 -1.99 4.46
CA VAL A 343 -6.02 -2.95 3.74
C VAL A 343 -6.81 -3.77 2.72
N SER A 344 -8.10 -3.93 2.91
CA SER A 344 -8.97 -4.62 1.96
C SER A 344 -9.16 -3.89 0.63
N SER A 345 -8.69 -2.63 0.52
CA SER A 345 -8.59 -1.91 -0.75
C SER A 345 -7.49 -2.45 -1.68
N TYR A 346 -6.53 -3.21 -1.15
CA TYR A 346 -5.36 -3.68 -1.93
C TYR A 346 -5.72 -4.66 -3.04
N GLY A 347 -6.68 -5.56 -2.81
CA GLY A 347 -7.01 -6.63 -3.74
C GLY A 347 -5.97 -7.76 -3.75
N LEU A 348 -5.93 -8.49 -4.85
CA LEU A 348 -5.12 -9.69 -5.02
C LEU A 348 -4.01 -9.47 -6.05
N LEU A 349 -2.98 -10.31 -6.00
CA LEU A 349 -1.81 -10.23 -6.87
C LEU A 349 -1.82 -11.41 -7.86
N TYR A 350 -1.33 -11.19 -9.08
CA TYR A 350 -1.35 -12.16 -10.18
C TYR A 350 0.01 -12.21 -10.88
N GLN A 351 0.53 -13.39 -11.16
CA GLN A 351 1.65 -13.55 -12.10
C GLN A 351 1.15 -13.29 -13.53
N TRP A 352 1.96 -12.61 -14.34
CA TRP A 352 1.52 -12.21 -15.69
C TRP A 352 1.10 -13.42 -16.54
N GLY A 353 -0.06 -13.35 -17.14
CA GLY A 353 -0.61 -14.44 -17.94
C GLY A 353 -1.32 -15.55 -17.15
N ARG A 354 -1.29 -15.49 -15.80
CA ARG A 354 -1.92 -16.48 -14.93
C ARG A 354 -3.28 -15.99 -14.43
N LYS A 355 -4.21 -16.91 -14.27
CA LYS A 355 -5.59 -16.64 -13.81
C LYS A 355 -5.77 -16.69 -12.30
N ASP A 356 -4.84 -17.36 -11.57
CA ASP A 356 -5.00 -17.63 -10.14
C ASP A 356 -4.41 -16.50 -9.29
N PRO A 357 -5.17 -16.00 -8.31
CA PRO A 357 -4.77 -14.93 -7.43
C PRO A 357 -3.93 -15.39 -6.24
N PHE A 358 -3.07 -14.47 -5.77
CA PHE A 358 -2.35 -14.59 -4.52
C PHE A 358 -2.77 -13.48 -3.55
N PRO A 359 -2.99 -13.79 -2.26
CA PRO A 359 -3.29 -12.78 -1.25
C PRO A 359 -2.15 -11.77 -1.12
N GLY A 360 -2.51 -10.50 -0.96
CA GLY A 360 -1.56 -9.40 -0.75
C GLY A 360 -1.15 -9.23 0.71
N SER A 361 -0.86 -7.98 1.09
CA SER A 361 -0.50 -7.63 2.46
C SER A 361 -1.67 -7.77 3.43
N PRO A 362 -1.43 -8.24 4.67
CA PRO A 362 -2.46 -8.25 5.71
C PRO A 362 -2.61 -6.91 6.44
N ILE A 363 -1.79 -5.92 6.12
CA ILE A 363 -1.77 -4.62 6.80
C ILE A 363 -1.46 -3.49 5.83
N LEU A 364 -1.89 -2.29 6.18
CA LEU A 364 -1.38 -1.05 5.61
C LEU A 364 0.08 -0.81 6.03
N SER A 365 0.80 0.02 5.27
CA SER A 365 2.18 0.38 5.61
C SER A 365 2.23 1.22 6.88
N ASP A 366 2.87 0.67 7.90
CA ASP A 366 3.19 1.36 9.16
C ASP A 366 4.72 1.55 9.34
N GLY A 367 5.50 1.23 8.31
CA GLY A 367 6.97 1.21 8.36
C GLY A 367 7.56 -0.12 8.84
N THR A 368 6.73 -1.08 9.25
CA THR A 368 7.17 -2.42 9.64
C THR A 368 7.35 -3.30 8.40
N ILE A 369 8.41 -4.10 8.38
CA ILE A 369 8.65 -5.05 7.29
C ILE A 369 7.86 -6.34 7.56
N TYR A 370 6.86 -6.59 6.72
CA TYR A 370 6.11 -7.84 6.74
C TYR A 370 6.65 -8.79 5.68
N THR A 371 6.82 -10.03 6.09
CA THR A 371 7.33 -11.10 5.20
C THR A 371 6.26 -12.12 4.85
N LYS A 372 5.03 -11.94 5.33
CA LYS A 372 3.91 -12.84 5.09
C LYS A 372 2.76 -12.11 4.43
N ASN A 373 2.10 -12.78 3.51
CA ASN A 373 0.85 -12.37 2.92
C ASN A 373 -0.33 -12.60 3.88
N LEU A 374 -1.50 -12.07 3.50
CA LEU A 374 -2.76 -12.29 4.19
C LEU A 374 -3.02 -13.79 4.38
N GLU A 375 -3.36 -14.18 5.59
CA GLU A 375 -3.72 -15.57 5.92
C GLU A 375 -5.05 -15.95 5.24
N VAL A 376 -5.09 -17.15 4.70
CA VAL A 376 -6.29 -17.70 4.06
C VAL A 376 -6.59 -19.08 4.64
N TYR A 377 -7.83 -19.53 4.54
CA TYR A 377 -8.36 -20.67 5.26
C TYR A 377 -9.02 -21.69 4.32
N ASP A 378 -8.96 -22.95 4.68
CA ASP A 378 -9.74 -24.01 4.07
C ASP A 378 -11.21 -24.05 4.57
N MET A 379 -11.96 -25.06 4.18
CA MET A 379 -13.37 -25.23 4.57
C MET A 379 -13.51 -25.49 6.09
N ASP A 380 -12.53 -26.10 6.71
CA ASP A 380 -12.51 -26.37 8.16
C ASP A 380 -11.99 -25.15 8.98
N GLY A 381 -11.65 -24.05 8.31
CA GLY A 381 -11.09 -22.86 8.93
C GLY A 381 -9.62 -22.98 9.36
N LYS A 382 -8.88 -23.96 8.80
CA LYS A 382 -7.43 -24.09 8.99
C LYS A 382 -6.69 -23.22 7.99
N ALA A 383 -5.57 -22.66 8.41
CA ALA A 383 -4.73 -21.87 7.53
C ALA A 383 -4.20 -22.69 6.35
N VAL A 384 -4.35 -22.13 5.14
CA VAL A 384 -3.81 -22.69 3.91
C VAL A 384 -2.49 -22.00 3.60
N ASN A 385 -1.46 -22.78 3.30
CA ASN A 385 -0.17 -22.23 2.92
C ASN A 385 -0.20 -21.70 1.47
N ILE A 386 0.01 -20.40 1.31
CA ILE A 386 0.32 -19.79 0.02
C ILE A 386 1.84 -19.76 -0.08
N GLY A 387 2.37 -20.66 -0.88
CA GLY A 387 3.80 -20.86 -1.01
C GLY A 387 4.38 -20.33 -2.31
N SER A 388 5.69 -20.54 -2.46
CA SER A 388 6.39 -20.31 -3.72
C SER A 388 7.38 -21.44 -3.99
N THR A 389 7.68 -21.70 -5.26
CA THR A 389 8.82 -22.58 -5.61
C THR A 389 10.12 -21.82 -5.30
N SER A 390 11.13 -22.52 -4.78
CA SER A 390 12.37 -21.86 -4.32
C SER A 390 13.30 -21.46 -5.47
N MET A 391 13.18 -22.11 -6.64
CA MET A 391 14.02 -21.86 -7.81
C MET A 391 13.37 -22.41 -9.09
N TYR A 392 13.90 -21.99 -10.23
CA TYR A 392 13.52 -22.53 -11.53
C TYR A 392 13.70 -24.05 -11.57
N ASN A 393 12.69 -24.71 -12.10
CA ASN A 393 12.66 -26.16 -12.26
C ASN A 393 11.79 -26.52 -13.46
N THR A 394 12.32 -27.31 -14.37
CA THR A 394 11.60 -27.70 -15.60
C THR A 394 10.30 -28.48 -15.37
N GLN A 395 10.10 -29.03 -14.18
CA GLN A 395 8.86 -29.72 -13.79
C GLN A 395 7.82 -28.74 -13.23
N ASN A 396 8.25 -27.72 -12.50
CA ASN A 396 7.36 -26.76 -11.83
C ASN A 396 7.05 -25.54 -12.71
N ASN A 397 8.00 -25.11 -13.56
CA ASN A 397 7.81 -23.97 -14.45
C ASN A 397 7.02 -24.37 -15.71
N THR A 398 5.86 -24.98 -15.50
CA THR A 398 4.96 -25.46 -16.54
C THR A 398 3.53 -24.99 -16.32
N LEU A 399 2.79 -24.86 -17.41
CA LEU A 399 1.38 -24.51 -17.36
C LEU A 399 0.55 -25.54 -16.59
N ALA A 400 0.87 -26.82 -16.76
CA ALA A 400 0.19 -27.91 -16.05
C ALA A 400 0.39 -27.80 -14.52
N PHE A 401 1.61 -27.50 -14.09
CA PHE A 401 1.90 -27.30 -12.66
C PHE A 401 1.14 -26.09 -12.12
N SER A 402 1.12 -24.95 -12.83
CA SER A 402 0.40 -23.77 -12.39
C SER A 402 -1.10 -24.00 -12.17
N ILE A 403 -1.73 -24.78 -13.06
CA ILE A 403 -3.15 -25.13 -12.98
C ILE A 403 -3.42 -26.02 -11.76
N SER A 404 -2.57 -27.03 -11.54
CA SER A 404 -2.77 -27.99 -10.44
C SER A 404 -2.34 -27.45 -9.07
N HIS A 405 -1.57 -26.36 -9.03
CA HIS A 405 -1.05 -25.74 -7.80
C HIS A 405 -1.37 -24.23 -7.74
N PRO A 406 -2.65 -23.85 -7.67
CA PRO A 406 -3.07 -22.45 -7.70
C PRO A 406 -2.61 -21.65 -6.48
N THR A 407 -2.21 -22.32 -5.39
CA THR A 407 -1.67 -21.70 -4.15
C THR A 407 -0.16 -21.47 -4.18
N THR A 408 0.52 -21.81 -5.29
CA THR A 408 1.98 -21.73 -5.38
C THR A 408 2.41 -20.69 -6.40
N CYS A 409 3.09 -19.63 -5.94
CA CYS A 409 3.79 -18.70 -6.80
C CYS A 409 5.01 -19.38 -7.43
N ILE A 410 5.12 -19.35 -8.75
CA ILE A 410 6.17 -20.06 -9.46
C ILE A 410 7.36 -19.14 -9.68
N SER A 411 8.47 -19.45 -9.01
CA SER A 411 9.71 -18.69 -9.09
C SER A 411 10.53 -19.01 -10.33
N ASN A 412 11.33 -18.06 -10.78
CA ASN A 412 12.35 -18.21 -11.81
C ASN A 412 13.76 -17.87 -11.32
N ASN A 413 14.07 -18.15 -10.09
CA ASN A 413 15.28 -17.71 -9.43
C ASN A 413 16.59 -18.11 -10.14
N ALA A 414 16.68 -19.28 -10.77
CA ALA A 414 17.90 -19.74 -11.44
C ALA A 414 18.07 -19.25 -12.89
N GLN A 415 17.02 -18.68 -13.49
CA GLN A 415 16.98 -18.30 -14.92
C GLN A 415 16.77 -16.79 -15.12
N TYR A 416 16.85 -16.02 -14.07
CA TYR A 416 16.48 -14.61 -14.05
C TYR A 416 17.21 -13.71 -15.05
N SER A 417 18.36 -14.13 -15.56
CA SER A 417 19.12 -13.32 -16.52
C SER A 417 18.65 -13.48 -17.96
N THR A 418 18.00 -14.57 -18.29
CA THR A 418 17.64 -14.90 -19.68
C THR A 418 16.16 -15.10 -19.93
N CYS A 419 15.39 -15.52 -18.91
CA CYS A 419 13.95 -15.74 -19.04
C CYS A 419 13.26 -15.42 -17.71
N PRO A 420 12.87 -14.17 -17.48
CA PRO A 420 12.19 -13.75 -16.23
C PRO A 420 10.70 -14.14 -16.21
N ASP A 421 10.32 -15.25 -16.84
CA ASP A 421 8.97 -15.79 -16.85
C ASP A 421 8.82 -16.92 -15.81
N TRP A 422 7.64 -17.07 -15.23
CA TRP A 422 7.31 -18.20 -14.36
C TRP A 422 7.19 -19.52 -15.14
N LEU A 423 7.01 -19.46 -16.46
CA LEU A 423 7.04 -20.61 -17.36
C LEU A 423 8.45 -20.82 -17.92
N ARG A 424 8.73 -22.06 -18.29
CA ARG A 424 9.88 -22.37 -19.14
C ARG A 424 9.68 -21.78 -20.54
N PRO A 425 10.75 -21.41 -21.26
CA PRO A 425 10.65 -20.72 -22.56
C PRO A 425 9.77 -21.45 -23.59
N SER A 426 9.75 -22.76 -23.56
CA SER A 426 8.95 -23.56 -24.50
C SER A 426 7.44 -23.56 -24.25
N GLU A 427 7.01 -23.04 -23.09
CA GLU A 427 5.59 -22.90 -22.71
C GLU A 427 5.20 -21.42 -22.48
N SER A 428 6.17 -20.51 -22.46
CA SER A 428 5.88 -19.07 -22.39
C SER A 428 5.05 -18.65 -23.60
N ASN A 429 4.04 -17.83 -23.37
CA ASN A 429 3.14 -17.37 -24.42
C ASN A 429 2.69 -15.94 -24.18
N THR A 430 2.86 -15.11 -25.19
CA THR A 430 2.49 -13.69 -25.18
C THR A 430 0.97 -13.45 -25.26
N ALA A 431 0.22 -14.47 -25.63
CA ALA A 431 -1.21 -14.38 -25.89
C ALA A 431 -2.13 -14.68 -24.68
N PHE A 432 -1.58 -15.05 -23.51
CA PHE A 432 -2.40 -15.49 -22.38
C PHE A 432 -3.50 -14.50 -21.99
N TRP A 433 -3.22 -13.20 -21.95
CA TRP A 433 -4.21 -12.18 -21.62
C TRP A 433 -4.71 -11.40 -22.85
N GLY A 434 -4.54 -11.99 -24.05
CA GLY A 434 -5.27 -11.56 -25.24
C GLY A 434 -4.64 -10.44 -26.05
N ASN A 435 -3.36 -10.12 -25.82
CA ASN A 435 -2.64 -9.13 -26.62
C ASN A 435 -1.28 -9.66 -27.12
N PRO A 436 -1.26 -10.68 -28.00
CA PRO A 436 -0.04 -11.38 -28.39
C PRO A 436 0.97 -10.54 -29.16
N MET A 437 0.49 -9.57 -29.93
CA MET A 437 1.33 -8.71 -30.76
C MET A 437 2.07 -7.65 -29.95
N GLY A 438 1.83 -7.64 -28.66
CA GLY A 438 2.39 -6.63 -27.79
C GLY A 438 1.95 -5.25 -28.18
N SER A 439 2.76 -4.30 -27.81
CA SER A 439 2.59 -2.92 -28.18
C SER A 439 3.24 -2.67 -29.52
N ILE A 440 2.46 -2.72 -30.60
CA ILE A 440 2.89 -2.11 -31.85
C ILE A 440 3.00 -0.61 -31.59
N LYS A 441 4.22 -0.09 -31.64
CA LYS A 441 4.46 1.34 -31.59
C LYS A 441 4.28 1.91 -33.00
N GLU A 442 3.11 2.41 -33.31
CA GLU A 442 2.95 3.34 -34.43
C GLU A 442 3.23 4.75 -33.93
N GLU A 443 4.27 5.40 -34.46
CA GLU A 443 4.72 6.74 -34.03
C GLU A 443 4.96 6.87 -32.51
N GLY A 444 5.46 5.82 -31.87
CA GLY A 444 5.70 5.81 -30.44
C GLY A 444 4.49 5.45 -29.57
N VAL A 445 3.33 5.21 -30.15
CA VAL A 445 2.07 4.96 -29.46
C VAL A 445 1.66 3.50 -29.55
N TYR A 446 1.23 2.92 -28.45
CA TYR A 446 0.60 1.60 -28.43
C TYR A 446 -0.80 1.68 -29.03
N VAL A 447 -1.07 0.86 -30.05
CA VAL A 447 -2.36 0.90 -30.78
C VAL A 447 -3.23 -0.32 -30.57
N ASN A 448 -2.67 -1.41 -30.05
CA ASN A 448 -3.41 -2.65 -29.86
C ASN A 448 -3.93 -2.79 -28.42
N ARG A 449 -5.24 -2.97 -28.25
CA ARG A 449 -5.89 -3.14 -26.96
C ARG A 449 -6.06 -4.61 -26.53
N GLY A 450 -5.93 -5.55 -27.47
CA GLY A 450 -6.18 -6.95 -27.21
C GLY A 450 -7.66 -7.30 -26.96
N THR A 451 -7.91 -8.54 -26.60
CA THR A 451 -9.24 -9.11 -26.32
C THR A 451 -9.17 -10.00 -25.08
N LYS A 452 -10.31 -10.28 -24.44
CA LYS A 452 -10.36 -11.22 -23.32
C LYS A 452 -10.13 -12.66 -23.76
N THR A 453 -9.32 -13.42 -23.05
CA THR A 453 -9.10 -14.85 -23.27
C THR A 453 -9.51 -15.70 -22.06
N PHE A 454 -9.48 -16.99 -22.22
CA PHE A 454 -9.80 -17.93 -21.14
C PHE A 454 -8.77 -17.96 -19.99
N TYR A 455 -7.62 -17.28 -20.12
CA TYR A 455 -6.67 -17.08 -19.02
C TYR A 455 -6.85 -15.73 -18.32
N ASP A 456 -7.65 -14.81 -18.87
CA ASP A 456 -7.88 -13.52 -18.26
C ASP A 456 -8.59 -13.67 -16.90
N PRO A 457 -8.06 -13.11 -15.81
CA PRO A 457 -8.61 -13.30 -14.47
C PRO A 457 -9.80 -12.38 -14.14
N CYS A 458 -10.07 -11.35 -14.95
CA CYS A 458 -11.16 -10.40 -14.67
C CYS A 458 -12.54 -11.05 -14.79
N PRO A 459 -13.55 -10.53 -14.11
CA PRO A 459 -14.94 -11.02 -14.19
C PRO A 459 -15.55 -10.92 -15.61
N ALA A 460 -16.71 -11.49 -15.80
CA ALA A 460 -17.50 -11.39 -17.03
C ALA A 460 -17.75 -9.91 -17.39
N GLY A 461 -17.65 -9.58 -18.68
CA GLY A 461 -17.75 -8.21 -19.20
C GLY A 461 -16.57 -7.28 -18.86
N TRP A 462 -15.53 -7.83 -18.22
CA TRP A 462 -14.30 -7.11 -17.88
C TRP A 462 -13.07 -7.89 -18.31
N ARG A 463 -11.99 -7.21 -18.65
CA ARG A 463 -10.69 -7.81 -19.01
C ARG A 463 -9.53 -7.07 -18.35
N VAL A 464 -8.35 -7.66 -18.37
CA VAL A 464 -7.12 -7.00 -17.91
C VAL A 464 -6.88 -5.74 -18.73
N ALA A 465 -6.53 -4.64 -18.05
CA ALA A 465 -6.27 -3.36 -18.70
C ALA A 465 -5.16 -3.47 -19.75
N ASP A 466 -5.30 -2.73 -20.83
CA ASP A 466 -4.24 -2.54 -21.81
C ASP A 466 -3.36 -1.31 -21.45
N PRO A 467 -2.15 -1.18 -22.02
CA PRO A 467 -1.27 -0.06 -21.71
C PRO A 467 -1.85 1.31 -22.05
N LEU A 468 -2.74 1.39 -23.05
CA LEU A 468 -3.39 2.66 -23.43
C LEU A 468 -4.31 3.18 -22.33
N THR A 469 -4.83 2.29 -21.49
CA THR A 469 -5.66 2.66 -20.34
C THR A 469 -4.91 3.59 -19.39
N PHE A 470 -3.61 3.38 -19.22
CA PHE A 470 -2.76 4.12 -18.29
C PHE A 470 -1.93 5.22 -18.96
N ARG A 471 -2.02 5.38 -20.29
CA ARG A 471 -1.18 6.32 -21.05
C ARG A 471 -1.27 7.75 -20.56
N HIS A 472 -2.44 8.17 -20.14
CA HIS A 472 -2.71 9.53 -19.68
C HIS A 472 -2.55 9.69 -18.17
N ILE A 473 -2.25 8.59 -17.47
CA ILE A 473 -2.04 8.61 -16.02
C ILE A 473 -0.59 8.99 -15.77
N THR A 474 -0.38 10.19 -15.28
CA THR A 474 0.92 10.66 -14.86
C THR A 474 0.82 11.19 -13.44
N ALA A 475 1.91 11.08 -12.70
CA ALA A 475 2.03 11.70 -11.41
C ALA A 475 3.35 12.47 -11.36
N SER A 476 3.38 13.59 -10.72
CA SER A 476 4.53 14.45 -10.70
C SER A 476 5.62 13.98 -9.76
N GLY A 477 6.79 14.45 -10.01
CA GLY A 477 7.95 14.35 -9.16
C GLY A 477 8.93 13.24 -9.56
N GLY A 478 8.65 12.48 -10.60
CA GLY A 478 9.52 11.42 -11.08
C GLY A 478 9.61 11.37 -12.60
N TYR A 479 10.49 10.52 -13.09
CA TYR A 479 10.59 10.26 -14.52
C TYR A 479 9.29 9.63 -15.01
N THR A 480 8.60 10.31 -15.89
CA THR A 480 7.58 9.69 -16.72
C THR A 480 8.26 9.14 -17.96
N TRP A 481 8.22 7.85 -18.13
CA TRP A 481 8.50 7.22 -19.41
C TRP A 481 7.23 7.29 -20.27
N ALA A 482 6.76 8.48 -20.53
CA ALA A 482 5.70 8.66 -21.51
C ALA A 482 6.30 8.38 -22.89
N THR A 483 5.68 7.50 -23.61
CA THR A 483 6.05 7.18 -24.97
C THR A 483 5.89 8.41 -25.87
N GLY A 484 6.99 8.91 -26.42
CA GLY A 484 7.00 10.01 -27.35
C GLY A 484 7.22 11.39 -26.77
N GLU A 485 7.41 11.52 -25.48
CA GLU A 485 7.77 12.77 -24.82
C GLU A 485 9.24 12.78 -24.44
N THR A 486 9.85 13.96 -24.45
CA THR A 486 11.26 14.15 -24.17
C THR A 486 11.60 13.72 -22.75
N GLU A 487 12.72 13.03 -22.58
CA GLU A 487 13.30 12.67 -21.31
C GLU A 487 13.36 13.90 -20.39
N GLY A 488 12.63 13.88 -19.27
CA GLY A 488 12.65 14.93 -18.25
C GLY A 488 11.41 15.82 -18.15
N GLU A 489 10.40 15.66 -18.99
CA GLU A 489 9.12 16.33 -18.77
C GLU A 489 8.29 15.58 -17.72
N MET A 490 8.11 16.22 -16.58
CA MET A 490 7.24 15.76 -15.51
C MET A 490 5.84 16.30 -15.73
N HIS A 491 4.91 15.40 -15.99
CA HIS A 491 3.52 15.76 -16.06
C HIS A 491 2.84 15.37 -14.75
N TRP A 492 2.39 16.39 -14.04
CA TRP A 492 1.46 16.21 -12.95
C TRP A 492 0.06 16.06 -13.51
N TYR A 493 -0.54 14.97 -13.13
CA TYR A 493 -1.96 14.92 -13.14
C TYR A 493 -2.44 15.54 -11.84
N ASP A 494 -2.65 16.83 -11.85
CA ASP A 494 -3.36 17.47 -10.78
C ASP A 494 -4.81 17.74 -11.23
N LEU A 495 -5.73 17.65 -10.30
CA LEU A 495 -7.16 17.88 -10.51
C LEU A 495 -7.51 19.36 -10.62
N GLY A 496 -6.70 20.17 -11.16
CA GLY A 496 -7.10 21.55 -11.39
C GLY A 496 -6.16 22.59 -10.87
N GLY A 497 -4.96 22.26 -10.92
CA GLY A 497 -3.92 23.09 -10.43
C GLY A 497 -3.09 22.23 -9.50
N GLU A 498 -2.23 22.63 -8.96
CA GLU A 498 -1.03 22.06 -8.44
C GLU A 498 -1.19 20.85 -7.51
N THR A 499 -2.41 20.38 -7.11
CA THR A 499 -2.40 19.57 -5.91
C THR A 499 -3.65 18.83 -5.50
N GLU A 500 -4.64 18.59 -6.31
CA GLU A 500 -5.78 17.81 -5.84
C GLU A 500 -5.43 16.37 -5.50
N PHE A 501 -4.35 15.86 -6.04
CA PHE A 501 -3.70 14.65 -5.62
C PHE A 501 -3.16 14.74 -4.22
N ALA A 502 -2.57 15.83 -3.98
CA ALA A 502 -1.84 16.18 -2.81
C ALA A 502 -2.70 16.99 -1.82
N ALA A 503 -3.91 17.35 -2.18
CA ALA A 503 -4.82 18.07 -1.30
C ALA A 503 -5.25 17.26 -0.06
N GLN A 504 -4.78 16.02 0.04
CA GLN A 504 -4.96 15.23 1.23
C GLN A 504 -3.67 15.26 2.06
N ASP A 505 -3.53 16.25 2.88
CA ASP A 505 -2.67 16.23 4.05
C ASP A 505 -3.21 15.13 5.00
N LEU A 506 -2.88 13.88 4.66
CA LEU A 506 -3.42 12.69 5.36
C LEU A 506 -2.88 12.58 6.78
N ASN A 507 -1.78 13.25 7.07
CA ASN A 507 -1.18 13.24 8.39
C ASN A 507 -1.52 14.49 9.21
N ALA A 508 -2.30 15.45 8.63
CA ALA A 508 -2.73 16.70 9.26
C ALA A 508 -1.58 17.56 9.81
N ASP A 509 -0.40 17.48 9.19
CA ASP A 509 0.75 18.29 9.60
C ASP A 509 0.75 19.70 8.99
N GLY A 510 -0.21 19.99 8.12
CA GLY A 510 -0.37 21.26 7.41
C GLY A 510 0.50 21.38 6.16
N TRP A 511 1.20 20.30 5.78
CA TRP A 511 2.08 20.26 4.62
C TRP A 511 1.81 19.01 3.81
N ILE A 512 1.62 19.17 2.55
CA ILE A 512 1.57 18.06 1.63
C ILE A 512 2.98 17.58 1.38
N ASN A 513 3.24 16.32 1.71
CA ASN A 513 4.57 15.73 1.63
C ASN A 513 4.51 14.26 1.19
N LEU A 514 5.66 13.61 1.13
CA LEU A 514 5.77 12.22 0.67
C LEU A 514 5.00 11.20 1.51
N LEU A 515 4.64 11.55 2.73
CA LEU A 515 3.93 10.65 3.63
C LEU A 515 2.46 10.53 3.25
N ASP A 516 1.91 11.54 2.56
CA ASP A 516 0.55 11.53 2.03
C ASP A 516 0.36 10.56 0.88
N TYR A 517 1.47 10.10 0.27
CA TYR A 517 1.45 9.10 -0.81
C TYR A 517 1.66 7.67 -0.32
N ARG A 518 1.72 7.44 0.99
CA ARG A 518 1.71 6.09 1.53
C ARG A 518 0.40 5.38 1.25
N ASN A 519 0.52 4.06 1.07
CA ASN A 519 -0.56 3.12 0.83
C ASN A 519 -1.22 3.19 -0.55
N GLY A 520 -1.07 4.28 -1.28
CA GLY A 520 -1.60 4.39 -2.64
C GLY A 520 -1.82 5.83 -3.08
N TRP A 521 -2.24 5.97 -4.31
CA TRP A 521 -2.44 7.25 -4.97
C TRP A 521 -3.82 7.35 -5.59
N TYR A 522 -4.40 8.54 -5.57
CA TYR A 522 -5.52 8.87 -6.45
C TYR A 522 -4.96 9.24 -7.83
N LEU A 523 -5.33 8.50 -8.85
CA LEU A 523 -4.93 8.76 -10.23
C LEU A 523 -6.14 9.24 -11.03
N PHE A 524 -5.95 10.31 -11.84
CA PHE A 524 -6.97 10.73 -12.77
C PHE A 524 -7.16 9.74 -13.89
N MET A 525 -8.35 9.20 -13.95
CA MET A 525 -8.79 8.37 -15.06
C MET A 525 -9.30 9.25 -16.22
N ASP A 526 -9.96 10.35 -15.88
CA ASP A 526 -10.53 11.28 -16.84
C ASP A 526 -10.48 12.72 -16.31
N ARG A 527 -9.57 13.52 -16.82
CA ARG A 527 -9.40 14.92 -16.45
C ARG A 527 -10.60 15.80 -16.78
N PRO A 528 -11.19 15.70 -17.99
CA PRO A 528 -12.32 16.55 -18.34
C PRO A 528 -13.49 16.42 -17.38
N SER A 529 -13.76 15.21 -16.88
CA SER A 529 -14.80 14.97 -15.87
C SER A 529 -14.30 15.01 -14.44
N GLN A 530 -13.00 15.23 -14.23
CA GLN A 530 -12.35 15.18 -12.92
C GLN A 530 -12.56 13.84 -12.18
N THR A 531 -12.64 12.75 -12.92
CA THR A 531 -12.81 11.41 -12.34
C THR A 531 -11.45 10.87 -11.92
N ALA A 532 -11.27 10.69 -10.63
CA ALA A 532 -10.11 10.03 -10.03
C ALA A 532 -10.49 8.66 -9.47
N SER A 533 -9.52 7.76 -9.39
CA SER A 533 -9.64 6.46 -8.74
C SER A 533 -8.44 6.20 -7.85
N TYR A 534 -8.69 5.57 -6.71
CA TYR A 534 -7.62 5.17 -5.81
C TYR A 534 -6.90 3.93 -6.33
N PHE A 535 -5.58 4.00 -6.41
CA PHE A 535 -4.69 2.92 -6.77
C PHE A 535 -3.80 2.57 -5.57
N PRO A 536 -4.08 1.50 -4.86
CA PRO A 536 -3.28 1.08 -3.72
C PRO A 536 -1.84 0.73 -4.10
N ALA A 537 -0.89 1.06 -3.22
CA ALA A 537 0.50 0.64 -3.33
C ALA A 537 0.68 -0.76 -2.72
N THR A 538 0.20 -1.77 -3.43
CA THR A 538 0.01 -3.14 -2.95
C THR A 538 1.30 -3.94 -2.80
N THR A 539 2.43 -3.44 -3.30
CA THR A 539 3.68 -4.20 -3.48
C THR A 539 3.57 -5.35 -4.50
N ARG A 540 4.40 -6.38 -4.36
CA ARG A 540 4.46 -7.54 -5.25
C ARG A 540 4.94 -8.81 -4.55
N TYR A 541 4.67 -9.96 -5.14
CA TYR A 541 5.55 -11.11 -5.02
C TYR A 541 6.72 -10.93 -6.00
N ASP A 542 7.93 -11.13 -5.50
CA ASP A 542 9.13 -11.11 -6.33
C ASP A 542 9.42 -12.53 -6.81
N GLY A 543 9.26 -12.74 -8.11
CA GLY A 543 9.46 -14.04 -8.72
C GLY A 543 10.90 -14.51 -8.75
N GLN A 544 11.86 -13.60 -8.62
CA GLN A 544 13.29 -13.91 -8.54
C GLN A 544 13.67 -14.43 -7.15
N TYR A 545 13.18 -13.78 -6.10
CA TYR A 545 13.49 -14.16 -4.74
C TYR A 545 12.49 -15.13 -4.13
N ALA A 546 11.44 -15.46 -4.87
CA ALA A 546 10.37 -16.38 -4.43
C ALA A 546 9.73 -15.95 -3.10
N MET A 547 9.53 -14.65 -2.92
CA MET A 547 9.03 -14.10 -1.67
C MET A 547 8.10 -12.91 -1.88
N PHE A 548 7.23 -12.70 -0.91
CA PHE A 548 6.42 -11.50 -0.81
C PHE A 548 7.28 -10.32 -0.34
N MET A 549 7.24 -9.21 -1.09
CA MET A 549 8.05 -8.02 -0.83
C MET A 549 7.40 -7.09 0.19
N GLY A 550 7.21 -7.57 1.40
CA GLY A 550 6.54 -6.82 2.47
C GLY A 550 7.18 -5.47 2.83
N SER A 551 8.47 -5.29 2.55
CA SER A 551 9.17 -4.01 2.74
C SER A 551 8.74 -2.91 1.77
N MET A 552 8.01 -3.26 0.70
CA MET A 552 7.55 -2.32 -0.32
C MET A 552 6.04 -2.03 -0.23
N VAL A 553 5.35 -2.63 0.74
CA VAL A 553 3.93 -2.36 0.99
C VAL A 553 3.74 -0.88 1.32
N GLY A 554 2.77 -0.28 0.68
CA GLY A 554 2.47 1.14 0.81
C GLY A 554 3.47 2.09 0.14
N LEU A 555 4.55 1.57 -0.46
CA LEU A 555 5.54 2.37 -1.16
C LEU A 555 5.48 2.20 -2.68
N TRP A 556 5.09 1.02 -3.16
CA TRP A 556 5.11 0.68 -4.57
C TRP A 556 3.80 0.08 -5.03
N GLY A 557 3.17 0.71 -6.02
CA GLY A 557 2.05 0.18 -6.79
C GLY A 557 2.54 -0.35 -8.13
N ASN A 558 2.20 -1.61 -8.44
CA ASN A 558 2.51 -2.24 -9.71
C ASN A 558 1.25 -2.91 -10.24
N TYR A 559 0.89 -2.60 -11.48
CA TYR A 559 -0.35 -3.03 -12.11
C TYR A 559 -0.07 -3.64 -13.47
N TRP A 560 -0.38 -4.91 -13.62
CA TRP A 560 -0.22 -5.58 -14.90
C TRP A 560 -1.12 -5.01 -15.98
N THR A 561 -0.62 -5.00 -17.19
CA THR A 561 -1.43 -4.88 -18.40
C THR A 561 -1.48 -6.22 -19.15
N ASN A 562 -2.42 -6.35 -20.08
CA ASN A 562 -2.56 -7.56 -20.89
C ASN A 562 -1.44 -7.75 -21.93
N THR A 563 -0.48 -6.85 -21.98
CA THR A 563 0.52 -6.73 -23.03
C THR A 563 1.85 -7.33 -22.61
N PRO A 564 2.47 -8.19 -23.43
CA PRO A 564 3.85 -8.61 -23.24
C PRO A 564 4.82 -7.47 -23.54
N SER A 565 6.01 -7.52 -22.97
CA SER A 565 7.11 -6.64 -23.38
C SER A 565 7.90 -7.34 -24.49
N LEU A 566 8.01 -6.70 -25.65
CA LEU A 566 8.78 -7.18 -26.79
C LEU A 566 10.01 -6.30 -27.01
N ASP A 567 11.07 -6.87 -27.59
CA ASP A 567 12.25 -6.10 -27.99
C ASP A 567 12.00 -5.32 -29.32
N GLU A 568 12.97 -4.56 -29.76
CA GLU A 568 12.90 -3.78 -31.02
C GLU A 568 12.68 -4.65 -32.29
N ASN A 569 12.98 -5.93 -32.21
CA ASN A 569 12.76 -6.91 -33.27
C ASN A 569 11.47 -7.72 -33.08
N GLN A 570 10.60 -7.31 -32.17
CA GLN A 570 9.35 -8.00 -31.80
C GLN A 570 9.54 -9.39 -31.18
N ASN A 571 10.72 -9.70 -30.62
CA ASN A 571 10.92 -10.92 -29.88
C ASN A 571 10.42 -10.78 -28.46
N ASP A 572 9.90 -11.88 -27.91
CA ASP A 572 9.46 -11.92 -26.52
C ASP A 572 10.65 -11.74 -25.54
N THR A 573 10.55 -10.74 -24.67
CA THR A 573 11.55 -10.52 -23.61
C THR A 573 11.25 -11.31 -22.35
N TYR A 574 10.19 -12.12 -22.36
CA TYR A 574 9.66 -12.87 -21.20
C TYR A 574 9.24 -11.95 -20.04
N ARG A 575 8.91 -10.70 -20.37
CA ARG A 575 8.41 -9.69 -19.45
C ARG A 575 6.99 -9.29 -19.83
N GLY A 576 6.25 -8.75 -18.87
CA GLY A 576 4.97 -8.11 -19.07
C GLY A 576 5.08 -6.59 -18.96
N ALA A 577 4.27 -5.86 -19.71
CA ALA A 577 4.12 -4.43 -19.51
C ALA A 577 3.23 -4.15 -18.29
N ALA A 578 3.58 -3.12 -17.54
CA ALA A 578 2.89 -2.75 -16.31
C ALA A 578 2.83 -1.22 -16.16
N MET A 579 1.82 -0.72 -15.47
CA MET A 579 1.83 0.61 -14.88
C MET A 579 2.47 0.50 -13.49
N SER A 580 3.37 1.39 -13.17
CA SER A 580 4.04 1.40 -11.86
C SER A 580 4.15 2.81 -11.31
N PHE A 581 3.98 2.95 -10.03
CA PHE A 581 4.28 4.17 -9.30
C PHE A 581 4.90 3.85 -7.94
N GLY A 582 5.57 4.81 -7.35
CA GLY A 582 6.14 4.58 -6.03
C GLY A 582 6.97 5.71 -5.50
N ILE A 583 7.29 5.58 -4.23
CA ILE A 583 8.20 6.43 -3.49
C ILE A 583 9.56 5.76 -3.49
N LYS A 584 10.59 6.43 -4.01
CA LYS A 584 11.98 5.97 -3.96
C LYS A 584 12.74 6.73 -2.90
N THR A 585 13.50 6.01 -2.09
CA THR A 585 14.48 6.59 -1.17
C THR A 585 15.87 6.32 -1.69
N TYR A 586 16.57 7.36 -2.13
CA TYR A 586 17.99 7.29 -2.46
C TYR A 586 18.76 8.22 -1.53
N THR A 587 19.66 7.67 -0.74
CA THR A 587 20.68 8.42 0.03
C THR A 587 20.18 9.69 0.73
N GLY A 588 19.00 9.66 1.34
CA GLY A 588 18.43 10.78 2.09
C GLY A 588 17.51 11.70 1.32
N ASP A 589 17.44 11.56 0.00
CA ASP A 589 16.46 12.28 -0.82
C ASP A 589 15.30 11.33 -1.20
N TRP A 590 14.09 11.80 -1.01
CA TRP A 590 12.88 11.13 -1.41
C TRP A 590 12.49 11.57 -2.81
N SER A 591 12.14 10.65 -3.66
CA SER A 591 11.56 10.96 -4.97
C SER A 591 10.31 10.13 -5.22
N ILE A 592 9.33 10.75 -5.84
CA ILE A 592 8.13 10.10 -6.34
C ILE A 592 8.37 9.75 -7.81
N SER A 593 7.93 8.59 -8.23
CA SER A 593 7.97 8.23 -9.64
C SER A 593 6.71 7.50 -10.05
N ALA A 594 6.20 7.82 -11.22
CA ALA A 594 5.19 7.03 -11.90
C ALA A 594 5.63 6.73 -13.33
N SER A 595 5.34 5.53 -13.76
CA SER A 595 5.55 5.10 -15.14
C SER A 595 4.26 4.45 -15.62
N PRO A 596 3.51 5.08 -16.53
CA PRO A 596 2.30 4.49 -17.09
C PRO A 596 2.59 3.21 -17.86
N ILE A 597 3.85 3.06 -18.32
CA ILE A 597 4.30 1.84 -19.00
C ILE A 597 5.71 1.51 -18.52
N SER A 598 5.80 0.48 -17.71
CA SER A 598 7.04 -0.14 -17.24
C SER A 598 7.05 -1.62 -17.59
N ASN A 599 8.15 -2.30 -17.32
CA ASN A 599 8.29 -3.74 -17.58
C ASN A 599 8.57 -4.49 -16.29
N GLY A 600 7.79 -5.54 -16.02
CA GLY A 600 8.00 -6.47 -14.92
C GLY A 600 8.41 -7.87 -15.39
N ALA A 601 9.11 -8.63 -14.57
CA ALA A 601 9.32 -10.05 -14.79
C ALA A 601 7.96 -10.77 -14.72
N ARG A 602 7.62 -11.64 -15.67
CA ARG A 602 6.33 -12.37 -15.63
C ARG A 602 6.22 -13.28 -14.41
N ALA A 603 7.34 -13.67 -13.84
CA ALA A 603 7.39 -14.40 -12.58
C ALA A 603 6.97 -13.57 -11.35
N ASP A 604 7.00 -12.23 -11.43
CA ASP A 604 6.47 -11.38 -10.39
C ASP A 604 4.93 -11.43 -10.38
N ALA A 605 4.34 -11.19 -9.20
CA ALA A 605 2.90 -11.04 -9.11
C ALA A 605 2.53 -9.61 -8.71
N TYR A 606 1.71 -8.96 -9.54
CA TYR A 606 1.25 -7.59 -9.39
C TYR A 606 -0.27 -7.52 -9.29
N ALA A 607 -0.79 -6.38 -8.87
CA ALA A 607 -2.22 -6.09 -8.90
C ALA A 607 -2.76 -6.01 -10.33
N ILE A 608 -4.07 -6.16 -10.45
CA ILE A 608 -4.80 -5.97 -11.71
C ILE A 608 -5.92 -4.95 -11.49
N ARG A 609 -6.03 -4.00 -12.40
CA ARG A 609 -7.20 -3.16 -12.57
C ARG A 609 -7.90 -3.59 -13.86
N CYS A 610 -9.16 -4.00 -13.76
CA CYS A 610 -9.91 -4.44 -14.94
C CYS A 610 -10.50 -3.25 -15.70
N ILE A 611 -10.69 -3.42 -17.00
CA ILE A 611 -11.40 -2.49 -17.88
C ILE A 611 -12.58 -3.20 -18.53
N LYS A 612 -13.56 -2.44 -18.98
CA LYS A 612 -14.71 -2.98 -19.72
C LYS A 612 -14.26 -3.64 -21.00
N ASP A 613 -14.73 -4.86 -21.24
CA ASP A 613 -14.40 -5.66 -22.43
C ASP A 613 -15.20 -5.21 -23.66
#